data_cab9bb0155559742f1f9831754a4e4b2
#
_entry.id   cab9bb0155559742f1f9831754a4e4b2
#
_cell.length_a   1.000
_cell.length_b   1.000
_cell.length_c   1.000
_cell.angle_alpha   90.00
_cell.angle_beta   90.00
_cell.angle_gamma   90.00
#
_symmetry.space_group_name_H-M   'P 1'
#
loop_
_entity.id
_entity.type
_entity.pdbx_description
1 polymer ?
#
loop_
_entity_poly.entity_id
_entity_poly.type
_entity_poly.pdbx_seq_one_letter_code
_entity_poly.pdbx_strand_id
1 'polypeptide(L)'
;MRNGHLIAMEGPVTRIVREQSCLLMDAAANNPQWRLPNVFALSLPWDDDSESLVGKLEAGVFGSPPDIYEATMVYLMDIWHSFRVDWGEDYNAGGLAIIENYVPHSFLQQGSRFPKELRRDYNRWLIDTAYMKLHLPAPDTVLYLDVPVELRAQAGGASISDDMLQQEEAVRTAELEIASWAG
;
A
#
# COMPACT_ATOMS: atom_id res chain seq x y z
N MET A 1 23.08 -8.52 -0.36
CA MET A 1 23.18 -7.27 -1.13
C MET A 1 21.80 -7.02 -1.72
N ARG A 2 21.23 -5.84 -1.55
CA ARG A 2 19.99 -5.44 -2.25
C ARG A 2 20.35 -5.27 -3.73
N ASN A 3 19.79 -6.05 -4.60
CA ASN A 3 20.07 -5.96 -6.03
C ASN A 3 18.97 -5.24 -6.80
N GLY A 4 17.73 -5.24 -6.30
CA GLY A 4 16.58 -4.62 -6.94
C GLY A 4 16.20 -3.25 -6.39
N HIS A 5 15.31 -2.58 -7.09
CA HIS A 5 14.69 -1.32 -6.68
C HIS A 5 13.21 -1.51 -6.44
N LEU A 6 12.66 -0.86 -5.40
CA LEU A 6 11.26 -0.94 -5.02
C LEU A 6 10.65 0.46 -4.88
N ILE A 7 9.62 0.71 -5.67
CA ILE A 7 8.77 1.90 -5.55
C ILE A 7 7.42 1.44 -5.02
N ALA A 8 7.01 1.95 -3.86
CA ALA A 8 5.66 1.79 -3.35
C ALA A 8 4.76 2.92 -3.87
N MET A 9 3.65 2.55 -4.50
CA MET A 9 2.65 3.48 -5.01
C MET A 9 1.43 3.44 -4.11
N GLU A 10 1.12 4.55 -3.47
CA GLU A 10 0.08 4.64 -2.45
C GLU A 10 -0.92 5.73 -2.77
N GLY A 11 -2.15 5.57 -2.32
CA GLY A 11 -3.17 6.59 -2.49
C GLY A 11 -4.58 6.09 -2.16
N PRO A 12 -5.54 7.02 -1.93
CA PRO A 12 -6.89 6.68 -1.49
C PRO A 12 -7.79 6.12 -2.61
N VAL A 13 -7.40 6.29 -3.87
CA VAL A 13 -8.19 5.86 -5.03
C VAL A 13 -7.41 4.84 -5.84
N THR A 14 -7.66 3.56 -5.59
CA THR A 14 -6.97 2.42 -6.19
C THR A 14 -6.86 2.50 -7.72
N ARG A 15 -7.94 2.93 -8.40
CA ARG A 15 -7.91 3.09 -9.86
C ARG A 15 -6.86 4.11 -10.32
N ILE A 16 -6.76 5.24 -9.63
CA ILE A 16 -5.75 6.28 -9.97
C ILE A 16 -4.35 5.75 -9.70
N VAL A 17 -4.14 5.08 -8.56
CA VAL A 17 -2.86 4.46 -8.23
C VAL A 17 -2.44 3.49 -9.33
N ARG A 18 -3.34 2.58 -9.74
CA ARG A 18 -3.08 1.60 -10.81
C ARG A 18 -2.76 2.25 -12.16
N GLU A 19 -3.54 3.25 -12.57
CA GLU A 19 -3.26 3.98 -13.82
C GLU A 19 -1.87 4.61 -13.81
N GLN A 20 -1.46 5.24 -12.70
CA GLN A 20 -0.14 5.84 -12.56
C GLN A 20 0.99 4.80 -12.45
N SER A 21 0.74 3.68 -11.80
CA SER A 21 1.71 2.56 -11.73
C SER A 21 2.00 1.98 -13.11
N CYS A 22 0.98 1.78 -13.93
CA CYS A 22 1.14 1.31 -15.32
C CYS A 22 1.93 2.31 -16.17
N LEU A 23 1.63 3.61 -16.06
CA LEU A 23 2.37 4.66 -16.78
C LEU A 23 3.85 4.71 -16.35
N LEU A 24 4.12 4.57 -15.05
CA LEU A 24 5.48 4.54 -14.54
C LEU A 24 6.24 3.29 -15.01
N MET A 25 5.58 2.14 -15.00
CA MET A 25 6.14 0.88 -15.50
C MET A 25 6.52 1.02 -16.98
N ASP A 26 5.61 1.52 -17.81
CA ASP A 26 5.85 1.73 -19.24
C ASP A 26 6.99 2.71 -19.48
N ALA A 27 7.03 3.82 -18.74
CA ALA A 27 8.10 4.80 -18.83
C ALA A 27 9.47 4.21 -18.44
N ALA A 28 9.51 3.42 -17.38
CA ALA A 28 10.72 2.75 -16.89
C ALA A 28 11.22 1.68 -17.89
N ALA A 29 10.32 0.83 -18.38
CA ALA A 29 10.65 -0.24 -19.32
C ALA A 29 11.17 0.29 -20.66
N ASN A 30 10.67 1.44 -21.11
CA ASN A 30 11.05 2.07 -22.37
C ASN A 30 12.21 3.09 -22.23
N ASN A 31 12.75 3.29 -21.04
CA ASN A 31 13.85 4.24 -20.84
C ASN A 31 15.21 3.61 -21.21
N PRO A 32 15.89 4.04 -22.27
CA PRO A 32 17.14 3.44 -22.72
C PRO A 32 18.32 3.69 -21.76
N GLN A 33 18.17 4.63 -20.83
CA GLN A 33 19.19 4.92 -19.81
C GLN A 33 19.08 3.95 -18.60
N TRP A 34 17.91 3.37 -18.39
CA TRP A 34 17.64 2.42 -17.29
C TRP A 34 17.84 1.00 -17.82
N ARG A 35 19.01 0.43 -17.58
CA ARG A 35 19.32 -0.94 -17.99
C ARG A 35 18.84 -1.94 -16.97
N LEU A 36 17.54 -1.95 -16.72
CA LEU A 36 16.90 -2.85 -15.75
C LEU A 36 16.68 -4.22 -16.39
N PRO A 37 17.00 -5.31 -15.70
CA PRO A 37 16.77 -6.68 -16.20
C PRO A 37 15.27 -6.99 -16.31
N ASN A 38 14.46 -6.47 -15.41
CA ASN A 38 13.01 -6.60 -15.41
C ASN A 38 12.35 -5.38 -14.79
N VAL A 39 11.16 -4.99 -15.29
CA VAL A 39 10.31 -3.93 -14.73
C VAL A 39 8.90 -4.49 -14.66
N PHE A 40 8.30 -4.46 -13.49
CA PHE A 40 6.94 -4.97 -13.28
C PHE A 40 6.16 -4.11 -12.30
N ALA A 41 4.85 -4.10 -12.45
CA ALA A 41 3.92 -3.51 -11.50
C ALA A 41 2.98 -4.59 -10.95
N LEU A 42 2.70 -4.52 -9.67
CA LEU A 42 1.84 -5.46 -8.95
C LEU A 42 0.92 -4.68 -8.00
N SER A 43 -0.36 -5.07 -7.98
CA SER A 43 -1.34 -4.55 -7.02
C SER A 43 -1.53 -5.53 -5.87
N LEU A 44 -1.56 -5.01 -4.65
CA LEU A 44 -1.87 -5.78 -3.46
C LEU A 44 -3.26 -5.38 -2.93
N PRO A 45 -4.01 -6.26 -2.28
CA PRO A 45 -3.61 -7.63 -1.96
C PRO A 45 -3.38 -8.48 -3.22
N TRP A 46 -2.46 -9.43 -3.12
CA TRP A 46 -2.11 -10.33 -4.21
C TRP A 46 -3.17 -11.43 -4.41
N ASP A 47 -3.72 -11.90 -3.30
CA ASP A 47 -4.79 -12.90 -3.28
C ASP A 47 -6.04 -12.28 -2.63
N ASP A 48 -6.96 -11.81 -3.47
CA ASP A 48 -8.25 -11.21 -3.09
C ASP A 48 -9.44 -12.16 -3.28
N ASP A 49 -9.18 -13.45 -3.53
CA ASP A 49 -10.23 -14.47 -3.60
C ASP A 49 -11.02 -14.51 -2.30
N SER A 50 -12.33 -14.68 -2.38
CA SER A 50 -13.24 -14.72 -1.22
C SER A 50 -12.87 -15.80 -0.17
N GLU A 51 -12.16 -16.84 -0.58
CA GLU A 51 -11.69 -17.92 0.29
C GLU A 51 -10.31 -17.62 0.92
N SER A 52 -9.59 -16.62 0.41
CA SER A 52 -8.33 -16.15 0.98
C SER A 52 -8.52 -15.51 2.35
N LEU A 53 -7.43 -15.33 3.11
CA LEU A 53 -7.50 -14.61 4.38
C LEU A 53 -7.90 -13.15 4.20
N VAL A 54 -7.41 -12.50 3.12
CA VAL A 54 -7.76 -11.11 2.80
C VAL A 54 -9.24 -11.02 2.42
N GLY A 55 -9.72 -11.87 1.53
CA GLY A 55 -11.13 -11.89 1.15
C GLY A 55 -12.06 -12.14 2.35
N LYS A 56 -11.69 -13.01 3.27
CA LYS A 56 -12.44 -13.24 4.53
C LYS A 56 -12.40 -12.03 5.47
N LEU A 57 -11.27 -11.33 5.54
CA LEU A 57 -11.15 -10.09 6.30
C LEU A 57 -12.09 -9.02 5.75
N GLU A 58 -12.09 -8.81 4.43
CA GLU A 58 -12.93 -7.82 3.75
C GLU A 58 -14.41 -8.17 3.81
N ALA A 59 -14.75 -9.46 3.80
CA ALA A 59 -16.11 -9.95 4.02
C ALA A 59 -16.58 -9.83 5.50
N GLY A 60 -15.74 -9.35 6.41
CA GLY A 60 -16.07 -9.14 7.81
C GLY A 60 -16.15 -10.42 8.65
N VAL A 61 -15.57 -11.52 8.20
CA VAL A 61 -15.56 -12.81 8.93
C VAL A 61 -14.86 -12.67 10.29
N PHE A 62 -13.86 -11.81 10.39
CA PHE A 62 -13.10 -11.51 11.62
C PHE A 62 -13.69 -10.37 12.46
N GLY A 63 -14.90 -9.91 12.14
CA GLY A 63 -15.55 -8.76 12.77
C GLY A 63 -15.62 -7.54 11.83
N SER A 64 -16.52 -6.61 12.15
CA SER A 64 -16.70 -5.40 11.33
C SER A 64 -16.86 -4.16 12.23
N PRO A 65 -15.89 -3.24 12.28
CA PRO A 65 -14.57 -3.33 11.64
C PRO A 65 -13.67 -4.39 12.29
N PRO A 66 -12.73 -5.00 11.57
CA PRO A 66 -11.78 -5.92 12.17
C PRO A 66 -10.81 -5.19 13.10
N ASP A 67 -10.17 -5.92 14.02
CA ASP A 67 -9.08 -5.37 14.82
C ASP A 67 -7.95 -4.86 13.91
N ILE A 68 -7.35 -3.73 14.29
CA ILE A 68 -6.34 -3.06 13.46
C ILE A 68 -5.10 -3.94 13.26
N TYR A 69 -4.63 -4.59 14.33
CA TYR A 69 -3.45 -5.46 14.24
C TYR A 69 -3.75 -6.74 13.45
N GLU A 70 -4.95 -7.31 13.64
CA GLU A 70 -5.41 -8.47 12.89
C GLU A 70 -5.45 -8.17 11.39
N ALA A 71 -6.10 -7.08 10.99
CA ALA A 71 -6.14 -6.64 9.60
C ALA A 71 -4.75 -6.44 9.03
N THR A 72 -3.88 -5.74 9.78
CA THR A 72 -2.49 -5.49 9.36
C THR A 72 -1.72 -6.80 9.16
N MET A 73 -1.85 -7.74 10.06
CA MET A 73 -1.14 -9.02 9.94
C MET A 73 -1.63 -9.85 8.75
N VAL A 74 -2.92 -9.83 8.43
CA VAL A 74 -3.46 -10.49 7.24
C VAL A 74 -2.84 -9.90 5.96
N TYR A 75 -2.81 -8.57 5.83
CA TYR A 75 -2.17 -7.91 4.68
C TYR A 75 -0.66 -8.15 4.63
N LEU A 76 0.04 -8.12 5.75
CA LEU A 76 1.49 -8.42 5.77
C LEU A 76 1.80 -9.85 5.34
N MET A 77 0.95 -10.81 5.71
CA MET A 77 1.11 -12.19 5.29
C MET A 77 0.89 -12.38 3.79
N ASP A 78 -0.09 -11.67 3.22
CA ASP A 78 -0.32 -11.65 1.78
C ASP A 78 0.88 -11.06 1.02
N ILE A 79 1.39 -9.90 1.46
CA ILE A 79 2.60 -9.27 0.90
C ILE A 79 3.81 -10.21 1.00
N TRP A 80 4.01 -10.83 2.16
CA TRP A 80 5.14 -11.73 2.39
C TRP A 80 5.04 -12.98 1.52
N HIS A 81 3.84 -13.53 1.37
CA HIS A 81 3.61 -14.69 0.52
C HIS A 81 3.88 -14.35 -0.95
N SER A 82 3.29 -13.27 -1.47
CA SER A 82 3.50 -12.84 -2.86
C SER A 82 4.98 -12.57 -3.16
N PHE A 83 5.71 -11.94 -2.23
CA PHE A 83 7.15 -11.74 -2.37
C PHE A 83 7.91 -13.05 -2.55
N ARG A 84 7.52 -14.09 -1.81
CA ARG A 84 8.22 -15.38 -1.85
C ARG A 84 7.92 -16.22 -3.08
N VAL A 85 6.69 -16.13 -3.61
CA VAL A 85 6.21 -17.06 -4.65
C VAL A 85 6.11 -16.43 -6.03
N ASP A 86 6.07 -15.09 -6.12
CA ASP A 86 5.82 -14.38 -7.36
C ASP A 86 6.98 -13.45 -7.72
N TRP A 87 7.14 -12.33 -7.04
CA TRP A 87 7.99 -11.24 -7.53
C TRP A 87 9.39 -11.15 -6.88
N GLY A 88 9.66 -11.88 -5.83
CA GLY A 88 10.91 -11.75 -5.08
C GLY A 88 12.15 -12.20 -5.85
N GLU A 89 12.02 -13.17 -6.76
CA GLU A 89 13.14 -13.62 -7.60
C GLU A 89 13.57 -12.53 -8.58
N ASP A 90 12.62 -11.94 -9.29
CA ASP A 90 12.87 -10.84 -10.23
C ASP A 90 13.44 -9.60 -9.55
N TYR A 91 12.91 -9.25 -8.37
CA TYR A 91 13.46 -8.18 -7.56
C TYR A 91 14.91 -8.46 -7.15
N ASN A 92 15.21 -9.65 -6.63
CA ASN A 92 16.56 -10.02 -6.21
C ASN A 92 17.55 -10.11 -7.37
N ALA A 93 17.06 -10.36 -8.60
CA ALA A 93 17.88 -10.34 -9.81
C ALA A 93 18.22 -8.91 -10.29
N GLY A 94 17.77 -7.88 -9.60
CA GLY A 94 18.05 -6.47 -9.93
C GLY A 94 16.92 -5.75 -10.65
N GLY A 95 15.71 -6.33 -10.64
CA GLY A 95 14.53 -5.73 -11.25
C GLY A 95 14.01 -4.48 -10.53
N LEU A 96 13.17 -3.72 -11.21
CA LEU A 96 12.37 -2.64 -10.63
C LEU A 96 10.97 -3.15 -10.35
N ALA A 97 10.61 -3.20 -9.08
CA ALA A 97 9.27 -3.50 -8.61
C ALA A 97 8.50 -2.19 -8.33
N ILE A 98 7.33 -2.04 -8.92
CA ILE A 98 6.38 -0.97 -8.65
C ILE A 98 5.17 -1.63 -7.99
N ILE A 99 5.04 -1.47 -6.67
CA ILE A 99 4.03 -2.18 -5.89
C ILE A 99 2.97 -1.20 -5.38
N GLU A 100 1.72 -1.46 -5.76
CA GLU A 100 0.56 -0.73 -5.27
C GLU A 100 0.11 -1.32 -3.93
N ASN A 101 -0.28 -0.45 -2.98
CA ASN A 101 -0.79 -0.85 -1.67
C ASN A 101 0.20 -1.73 -0.88
N TYR A 102 1.46 -1.35 -0.89
CA TYR A 102 2.51 -2.08 -0.18
C TYR A 102 2.44 -1.84 1.34
N VAL A 103 3.49 -2.16 2.08
CA VAL A 103 3.53 -1.95 3.55
C VAL A 103 3.12 -0.54 3.98
N PRO A 104 3.52 0.56 3.29
CA PRO A 104 3.05 1.90 3.63
C PRO A 104 1.53 2.08 3.57
N HIS A 105 0.82 1.32 2.73
CA HIS A 105 -0.64 1.32 2.69
C HIS A 105 -1.26 1.00 4.05
N SER A 106 -0.70 0.03 4.78
CA SER A 106 -1.17 -0.29 6.13
C SER A 106 -0.94 0.84 7.13
N PHE A 107 0.10 1.69 6.94
CA PHE A 107 0.26 2.91 7.75
C PHE A 107 -0.90 3.88 7.51
N LEU A 108 -1.22 4.09 6.24
CA LEU A 108 -2.23 5.05 5.85
C LEU A 108 -3.63 4.56 6.27
N GLN A 109 -3.97 3.36 5.89
CA GLN A 109 -5.31 2.81 6.08
C GLN A 109 -5.59 2.41 7.53
N GLN A 110 -4.72 1.62 8.13
CA GLN A 110 -4.94 1.13 9.49
C GLN A 110 -4.44 2.14 10.54
N GLY A 111 -3.31 2.80 10.27
CA GLY A 111 -2.76 3.81 11.16
C GLY A 111 -3.69 5.01 11.38
N SER A 112 -4.46 5.41 10.36
CA SER A 112 -5.45 6.50 10.48
C SER A 112 -6.58 6.18 11.48
N ARG A 113 -6.86 4.91 11.73
CA ARG A 113 -7.88 4.44 12.71
C ARG A 113 -7.43 4.58 14.17
N PHE A 114 -6.11 4.74 14.41
CA PHE A 114 -5.61 4.99 15.76
C PHE A 114 -5.78 6.46 16.18
N PRO A 115 -5.97 6.72 17.49
CA PRO A 115 -5.75 8.04 18.05
C PRO A 115 -4.35 8.54 17.70
N LYS A 116 -4.22 9.85 17.46
CA LYS A 116 -2.95 10.46 17.00
C LYS A 116 -1.73 10.05 17.83
N GLU A 117 -1.91 9.98 19.15
CA GLU A 117 -0.86 9.65 20.12
C GLU A 117 -0.30 8.23 19.95
N LEU A 118 -1.12 7.29 19.43
CA LEU A 118 -0.76 5.88 19.28
C LEU A 118 -0.24 5.55 17.87
N ARG A 119 -0.46 6.42 16.88
CA ARG A 119 -0.06 6.18 15.48
C ARG A 119 1.43 5.90 15.33
N ARG A 120 2.25 6.64 16.07
CA ARG A 120 3.72 6.49 16.01
C ARG A 120 4.18 5.13 16.51
N ASP A 121 3.58 4.63 17.58
CA ASP A 121 3.94 3.32 18.14
C ASP A 121 3.47 2.19 17.24
N TYR A 122 2.28 2.30 16.67
CA TYR A 122 1.79 1.38 15.64
C TYR A 122 2.72 1.36 14.42
N ASN A 123 3.10 2.50 13.88
CA ASN A 123 3.99 2.57 12.72
C ASN A 123 5.37 1.95 13.01
N ARG A 124 5.92 2.17 14.21
CA ARG A 124 7.17 1.53 14.62
C ARG A 124 7.04 0.01 14.67
N TRP A 125 5.95 -0.49 15.27
CA TRP A 125 5.65 -1.92 15.31
C TRP A 125 5.52 -2.52 13.91
N LEU A 126 4.84 -1.84 12.99
CA LEU A 126 4.65 -2.28 11.61
C LEU A 126 5.98 -2.33 10.84
N ILE A 127 6.81 -1.29 10.93
CA ILE A 127 8.16 -1.23 10.35
C ILE A 127 9.02 -2.41 10.85
N ASP A 128 9.05 -2.60 12.17
CA ASP A 128 9.82 -3.69 12.78
C ASP A 128 9.31 -5.06 12.31
N THR A 129 8.00 -5.25 12.25
CA THR A 129 7.40 -6.51 11.82
C THR A 129 7.67 -6.77 10.34
N ALA A 130 7.40 -5.82 9.46
CA ALA A 130 7.52 -6.01 8.02
C ALA A 130 8.99 -6.16 7.58
N TYR A 131 9.85 -5.24 7.99
CA TYR A 131 11.19 -5.16 7.42
C TYR A 131 12.25 -5.91 8.24
N MET A 132 12.11 -5.95 9.58
CA MET A 132 13.11 -6.60 10.42
C MET A 132 12.77 -8.07 10.71
N LYS A 133 11.50 -8.44 10.86
CA LYS A 133 11.11 -9.83 11.20
C LYS A 133 10.71 -10.64 9.98
N LEU A 134 9.89 -10.09 9.07
CA LEU A 134 9.48 -10.76 7.84
C LEU A 134 10.50 -10.60 6.71
N HIS A 135 11.50 -9.73 6.88
CA HIS A 135 12.54 -9.43 5.88
C HIS A 135 11.98 -8.99 4.52
N LEU A 136 10.82 -8.35 4.53
CA LEU A 136 10.32 -7.69 3.33
C LEU A 136 11.28 -6.59 2.90
N PRO A 137 11.48 -6.35 1.60
CA PRO A 137 12.28 -5.22 1.15
C PRO A 137 11.60 -3.91 1.56
N ALA A 138 12.33 -3.00 2.21
CA ALA A 138 11.81 -1.66 2.42
C ALA A 138 11.85 -0.89 1.09
N PRO A 139 10.83 -0.08 0.75
CA PRO A 139 10.83 0.67 -0.49
C PRO A 139 11.99 1.68 -0.53
N ASP A 140 12.58 1.86 -1.73
CA ASP A 140 13.56 2.91 -1.97
C ASP A 140 12.86 4.27 -2.15
N THR A 141 11.61 4.23 -2.61
CA THR A 141 10.77 5.41 -2.81
C THR A 141 9.33 5.06 -2.49
N VAL A 142 8.65 5.94 -1.78
CA VAL A 142 7.19 5.90 -1.59
C VAL A 142 6.58 7.09 -2.33
N LEU A 143 5.69 6.81 -3.27
CA LEU A 143 4.92 7.82 -3.99
C LEU A 143 3.48 7.80 -3.47
N TYR A 144 3.11 8.84 -2.75
CA TYR A 144 1.74 9.02 -2.29
C TYR A 144 0.98 9.95 -3.26
N LEU A 145 -0.07 9.42 -3.86
CA LEU A 145 -0.95 10.15 -4.78
C LEU A 145 -2.04 10.84 -4.00
N ASP A 146 -1.81 12.10 -3.64
CA ASP A 146 -2.82 12.91 -2.96
C ASP A 146 -3.94 13.28 -3.93
N VAL A 147 -5.13 12.80 -3.67
CA VAL A 147 -6.33 13.02 -4.49
C VAL A 147 -7.26 13.99 -3.77
N PRO A 148 -7.75 15.04 -4.46
CA PRO A 148 -8.75 15.95 -3.88
C PRO A 148 -9.97 15.22 -3.30
N VAL A 149 -10.49 15.73 -2.20
CA VAL A 149 -11.57 15.08 -1.42
C VAL A 149 -12.82 14.83 -2.26
N GLU A 150 -13.13 15.75 -3.17
CA GLU A 150 -14.27 15.65 -4.08
C GLU A 150 -14.13 14.45 -5.04
N LEU A 151 -12.93 14.17 -5.51
CA LEU A 151 -12.65 13.03 -6.38
C LEU A 151 -12.64 11.71 -5.58
N ARG A 152 -12.21 11.73 -4.32
CA ARG A 152 -12.28 10.56 -3.43
C ARG A 152 -13.74 10.16 -3.21
N ALA A 153 -14.60 11.12 -2.86
CA ALA A 153 -16.03 10.89 -2.64
C ALA A 153 -16.73 10.37 -3.91
N GLN A 154 -16.39 10.90 -5.09
CA GLN A 154 -16.93 10.42 -6.37
C GLN A 154 -16.52 8.97 -6.68
N ALA A 155 -15.32 8.57 -6.31
CA ALA A 155 -14.84 7.21 -6.54
C ALA A 155 -15.64 6.16 -5.73
N GLY A 156 -16.22 6.54 -4.59
CA GLY A 156 -17.11 5.69 -3.79
C GLY A 156 -18.51 5.49 -4.36
N GLY A 157 -18.89 6.17 -5.45
CA GLY A 157 -20.17 6.00 -6.16
C GLY A 157 -21.42 6.50 -5.41
N ALA A 158 -21.26 7.15 -4.28
CA ALA A 158 -22.33 7.72 -3.47
C ALA A 158 -22.59 9.19 -3.83
N SER A 159 -23.81 9.69 -3.53
CA SER A 159 -24.04 11.13 -3.55
C SER A 159 -23.24 11.78 -2.43
N ILE A 160 -22.48 12.81 -2.78
CA ILE A 160 -21.59 13.51 -1.86
C ILE A 160 -22.42 14.31 -0.86
N SER A 161 -22.23 14.04 0.43
CA SER A 161 -22.78 14.87 1.52
C SER A 161 -21.65 15.65 2.21
N ASP A 162 -21.99 16.73 2.89
CA ASP A 162 -21.02 17.53 3.63
C ASP A 162 -20.35 16.71 4.74
N ASP A 163 -21.06 15.77 5.38
CA ASP A 163 -20.51 14.88 6.39
C ASP A 163 -19.47 13.94 5.80
N MET A 164 -19.70 13.41 4.59
CA MET A 164 -18.71 12.59 3.88
C MET A 164 -17.45 13.38 3.53
N LEU A 165 -17.60 14.60 3.05
CA LEU A 165 -16.45 15.46 2.75
C LEU A 165 -15.62 15.75 4.00
N GLN A 166 -16.25 16.00 5.14
CA GLN A 166 -15.55 16.22 6.41
C GLN A 166 -14.80 14.96 6.88
N GLN A 167 -15.41 13.77 6.73
CA GLN A 167 -14.75 12.51 7.08
C GLN A 167 -13.56 12.24 6.18
N GLU A 168 -13.70 12.40 4.86
CA GLU A 168 -12.61 12.22 3.90
C GLU A 168 -11.47 13.22 4.12
N GLU A 169 -11.75 14.47 4.46
CA GLU A 169 -10.70 15.45 4.79
C GLU A 169 -9.97 15.10 6.08
N ALA A 170 -10.66 14.55 7.08
CA ALA A 170 -10.02 14.07 8.31
C ALA A 170 -9.10 12.87 8.03
N VAL A 171 -9.54 11.92 7.20
CA VAL A 171 -8.71 10.78 6.76
C VAL A 171 -7.51 11.28 5.97
N ARG A 172 -7.71 12.15 4.96
CA ARG A 172 -6.65 12.74 4.16
C ARG A 172 -5.60 13.46 5.01
N THR A 173 -6.04 14.24 5.99
CA THR A 173 -5.13 14.92 6.91
C THR A 173 -4.27 13.92 7.70
N ALA A 174 -4.88 12.84 8.19
CA ALA A 174 -4.17 11.77 8.90
C ALA A 174 -3.17 11.04 8.00
N GLU A 175 -3.55 10.75 6.76
CA GLU A 175 -2.70 10.10 5.77
C GLU A 175 -1.48 10.97 5.42
N LEU A 176 -1.67 12.26 5.16
CA LEU A 176 -0.58 13.20 4.87
C LEU A 176 0.37 13.38 6.06
N GLU A 177 -0.16 13.40 7.29
CA GLU A 177 0.67 13.41 8.49
C GLU A 177 1.57 12.15 8.53
N ILE A 178 0.99 10.97 8.31
CA ILE A 178 1.72 9.70 8.31
C ILE A 178 2.74 9.65 7.17
N ALA A 179 2.35 10.04 5.96
CA ALA A 179 3.24 10.07 4.81
C ALA A 179 4.48 10.96 5.05
N SER A 180 4.33 12.06 5.79
CA SER A 180 5.44 12.95 6.16
C SER A 180 6.48 12.31 7.07
N TRP A 181 6.17 11.18 7.73
CA TRP A 181 7.09 10.47 8.62
C TRP A 181 7.93 9.42 7.88
N ALA A 182 7.56 9.07 6.65
CA ALA A 182 8.25 8.07 5.83
C ALA A 182 9.41 8.64 4.98
N GLY A 183 9.64 9.97 5.05
CA GLY A 183 10.66 10.70 4.31
C GLY A 183 12.01 10.87 5.02
#